data_e1caf76c09ad53adfe2356e7347a279f
#
_entry.id   e1caf76c09ad53adfe2356e7347a279f
#
_cell.length_a   1.000
_cell.length_b   1.000
_cell.length_c   1.000
_cell.angle_alpha   90.00
_cell.angle_beta   90.00
_cell.angle_gamma   90.00
#
_symmetry.space_group_name_H-M   'P 1'
#
loop_
_entity.id
_entity.type
_entity.pdbx_description
1 polymer ?
#
loop_
_entity_poly.entity_id
_entity_poly.type
_entity_poly.pdbx_seq_one_letter_code
_entity_poly.pdbx_strand_id
1 'polypeptide(L)'
;SFYRQVLPAIYLSYRRAAFCGWEDSGLRVTFDADITWRQTALFLGRGSWGNLLLPVGTRLMEIKAPSAMPVWLARVLDAARVYPVSFSKYGAAYEQAMQLDTGLEKKGETISA
;
A
#
# COMPACT_ATOMS: atom_id res chain seq x y z
N SER A 1 15.40 -4.11 23.93
CA SER A 1 15.26 -2.99 24.72
C SER A 1 13.94 -2.92 25.40
N PHE A 2 14.01 -2.58 26.58
CA PHE A 2 12.88 -2.24 27.28
C PHE A 2 12.14 -1.12 26.62
N TYR A 3 12.86 -0.27 25.99
CA TYR A 3 12.26 0.73 25.28
C TYR A 3 11.93 0.25 23.95
N ARG A 4 10.81 -0.22 23.81
CA ARG A 4 10.34 -0.42 22.55
C ARG A 4 10.16 0.87 21.92
N GLN A 5 10.62 0.97 20.74
CA GLN A 5 10.24 2.10 19.96
C GLN A 5 8.78 2.02 19.72
N VAL A 6 8.09 3.05 20.13
CA VAL A 6 6.67 3.14 19.88
C VAL A 6 6.51 3.75 18.51
N LEU A 7 6.18 2.92 17.54
CA LEU A 7 5.92 3.42 16.20
C LEU A 7 4.47 3.89 16.11
N PRO A 8 4.21 4.93 15.33
CA PRO A 8 2.84 5.37 15.13
C PRO A 8 2.00 4.25 14.55
N ALA A 9 0.80 4.10 15.04
CA ALA A 9 -0.11 3.14 14.45
C ALA A 9 -0.58 3.67 13.11
N ILE A 10 -0.44 2.87 12.08
CA ILE A 10 -0.88 3.22 10.74
C ILE A 10 -2.07 2.35 10.40
N TYR A 11 -3.17 3.00 10.02
CA TYR A 11 -4.38 2.32 9.62
C TYR A 11 -4.54 2.46 8.12
N LEU A 12 -4.73 1.34 7.44
CA LEU A 12 -4.86 1.30 5.99
C LEU A 12 -6.27 0.90 5.62
N SER A 13 -6.76 1.50 4.55
CA SER A 13 -8.06 1.20 3.99
C SER A 13 -7.92 1.12 2.48
N TYR A 14 -8.54 0.13 1.85
CA TYR A 14 -8.49 -0.02 0.41
C TYR A 14 -9.64 -0.90 -0.06
N ARG A 15 -9.95 -0.80 -1.36
CA ARG A 15 -10.92 -1.68 -1.98
C ARG A 15 -10.16 -2.77 -2.71
N ARG A 16 -10.52 -4.01 -2.49
CA ARG A 16 -9.80 -5.14 -3.06
C ARG A 16 -10.69 -6.00 -3.92
N ALA A 17 -10.17 -6.35 -5.10
CA ALA A 17 -10.71 -7.42 -5.92
C ALA A 17 -9.70 -8.57 -5.87
N ALA A 18 -10.18 -9.76 -5.54
CA ALA A 18 -9.30 -10.92 -5.40
C ALA A 18 -9.76 -12.03 -6.34
N PHE A 19 -8.80 -12.67 -6.99
CA PHE A 19 -9.05 -13.73 -7.93
C PHE A 19 -8.17 -14.92 -7.62
N CYS A 20 -8.71 -16.12 -7.85
CA CYS A 20 -7.95 -17.37 -7.69
C CYS A 20 -7.77 -18.01 -9.05
N GLY A 21 -6.71 -18.76 -9.23
CA GLY A 21 -6.51 -19.50 -10.44
C GLY A 21 -7.56 -20.59 -10.60
N TRP A 22 -8.08 -20.74 -11.83
CA TRP A 22 -9.14 -21.72 -12.11
C TRP A 22 -8.65 -23.15 -11.94
N GLU A 23 -7.50 -23.46 -12.53
CA GLU A 23 -6.90 -24.78 -12.43
C GLU A 23 -5.81 -24.87 -11.38
N ASP A 24 -5.31 -23.74 -10.96
CA ASP A 24 -4.26 -23.65 -9.95
C ASP A 24 -4.81 -22.86 -8.78
N SER A 25 -5.39 -23.54 -7.82
CA SER A 25 -6.05 -22.89 -6.69
C SER A 25 -5.08 -22.15 -5.78
N GLY A 26 -3.78 -22.42 -5.90
CA GLY A 26 -2.79 -21.70 -5.11
C GLY A 26 -2.41 -20.36 -5.71
N LEU A 27 -2.78 -20.10 -6.94
CA LEU A 27 -2.50 -18.83 -7.59
C LEU A 27 -3.54 -17.80 -7.14
N ARG A 28 -3.07 -16.67 -6.62
CA ARG A 28 -3.95 -15.58 -6.23
C ARG A 28 -3.45 -14.28 -6.81
N VAL A 29 -4.38 -13.49 -7.31
CA VAL A 29 -4.07 -12.16 -7.83
C VAL A 29 -5.03 -11.20 -7.17
N THR A 30 -4.50 -10.15 -6.57
CA THR A 30 -5.33 -9.12 -5.96
C THR A 30 -5.06 -7.79 -6.60
N PHE A 31 -6.09 -6.97 -6.67
CA PHE A 31 -5.98 -5.59 -7.14
C PHE A 31 -6.53 -4.70 -6.05
N ASP A 32 -5.71 -3.83 -5.51
CA ASP A 32 -6.11 -2.90 -4.47
C ASP A 32 -6.21 -1.50 -5.06
N ALA A 33 -7.30 -0.84 -4.76
CA ALA A 33 -7.59 0.50 -5.25
C ALA A 33 -7.91 1.42 -4.10
N ASP A 34 -7.75 2.72 -4.34
CA ASP A 34 -8.10 3.74 -3.36
C ASP A 34 -7.46 3.48 -2.00
N ILE A 35 -6.16 3.21 -2.03
CA ILE A 35 -5.43 2.89 -0.81
C ILE A 35 -5.18 4.19 -0.05
N THR A 36 -5.70 4.25 1.18
CA THR A 36 -5.51 5.41 2.04
C THR A 36 -4.90 4.98 3.36
N TRP A 37 -4.22 5.90 4.00
CA TRP A 37 -3.63 5.65 5.30
C TRP A 37 -3.97 6.78 6.25
N ARG A 38 -3.98 6.46 7.54
CA ARG A 38 -4.16 7.45 8.58
C ARG A 38 -3.53 6.96 9.87
N GLN A 39 -3.27 7.88 10.77
CA GLN A 39 -2.63 7.55 12.04
C GLN A 39 -3.62 7.40 13.19
N THR A 40 -4.90 7.59 12.94
CA THR A 40 -5.91 7.44 13.97
C THR A 40 -6.98 6.46 13.52
N ALA A 41 -7.48 5.68 14.47
CA ALA A 41 -8.56 4.74 14.23
C ALA A 41 -9.94 5.39 14.32
N LEU A 42 -10.03 6.66 14.68
CA LEU A 42 -11.32 7.31 14.79
C LEU A 42 -12.05 7.24 13.48
N PHE A 43 -13.30 6.92 13.55
CA PHE A 43 -14.18 6.88 12.38
C PHE A 43 -13.89 5.78 11.38
N LEU A 44 -13.22 4.70 11.81
CA LEU A 44 -13.03 3.56 10.92
C LEU A 44 -14.36 3.05 10.35
N GLY A 45 -15.41 3.09 11.13
CA GLY A 45 -16.73 2.64 10.69
C GLY A 45 -17.46 3.60 9.79
N ARG A 46 -16.92 4.78 9.55
CA ARG A 46 -17.57 5.79 8.73
C ARG A 46 -17.03 5.87 7.33
N GLY A 47 -16.42 4.81 6.86
CA GLY A 47 -15.86 4.75 5.53
C GLY A 47 -14.39 5.12 5.50
N SER A 48 -13.86 5.14 4.30
CA SER A 48 -12.44 5.41 4.11
C SER A 48 -12.17 6.89 4.09
N TRP A 49 -11.24 7.33 4.91
CA TRP A 49 -10.75 8.68 4.83
C TRP A 49 -9.28 8.65 5.23
N GLY A 50 -8.56 9.66 4.85
CA GLY A 50 -7.13 9.74 5.13
C GLY A 50 -6.37 10.19 3.91
N ASN A 51 -5.07 9.91 3.90
CA ASN A 51 -4.20 10.33 2.82
C ASN A 51 -4.10 9.23 1.78
N LEU A 52 -4.16 9.59 0.50
CA LEU A 52 -3.97 8.60 -0.55
C LEU A 52 -2.54 8.11 -0.53
N LEU A 53 -2.36 6.81 -0.54
CA LEU A 53 -1.03 6.21 -0.59
C LEU A 53 -0.47 6.25 -2.00
N LEU A 54 -1.34 6.05 -2.99
CA LEU A 54 -0.98 6.07 -4.40
C LEU A 54 -1.92 7.03 -5.12
N PRO A 55 -1.50 7.55 -6.27
CA PRO A 55 -2.37 8.47 -7.04
C PRO A 55 -3.71 7.84 -7.38
N VAL A 56 -4.72 8.69 -7.51
CA VAL A 56 -6.06 8.26 -7.90
C VAL A 56 -5.99 7.49 -9.22
N GLY A 57 -6.72 6.40 -9.29
CA GLY A 57 -6.73 5.57 -10.49
C GLY A 57 -5.63 4.52 -10.53
N THR A 58 -4.70 4.55 -9.60
CA THR A 58 -3.66 3.54 -9.52
C THR A 58 -4.18 2.29 -8.84
N ARG A 59 -3.80 1.13 -9.35
CA ARG A 59 -4.12 -0.15 -8.74
C ARG A 59 -2.83 -0.82 -8.35
N LEU A 60 -2.81 -1.41 -7.17
CA LEU A 60 -1.69 -2.22 -6.74
C LEU A 60 -2.06 -3.69 -6.96
N MET A 61 -1.32 -4.36 -7.82
CA MET A 61 -1.53 -5.77 -8.10
C MET A 61 -0.52 -6.59 -7.33
N GLU A 62 -1.00 -7.62 -6.66
CA GLU A 62 -0.14 -8.55 -5.97
C GLU A 62 -0.45 -9.96 -6.44
N ILE A 63 0.59 -10.70 -6.75
CA ILE A 63 0.45 -12.08 -7.23
C ILE A 63 1.14 -12.99 -6.24
N LYS A 64 0.40 -14.01 -5.80
CA LYS A 64 0.94 -15.05 -4.93
C LYS A 64 0.75 -16.39 -5.61
N ALA A 65 1.84 -17.14 -5.74
CA ALA A 65 1.82 -18.46 -6.33
C ALA A 65 2.51 -19.42 -5.39
N PRO A 66 2.07 -20.69 -5.32
CA PRO A 66 2.65 -21.65 -4.37
C PRO A 66 4.08 -22.03 -4.74
N SER A 67 4.44 -21.95 -5.98
CA SER A 67 5.80 -22.22 -6.41
C SER A 67 6.24 -21.14 -7.39
N ALA A 68 6.32 -21.44 -8.66
CA ALA A 68 6.72 -20.45 -9.64
C ALA A 68 5.49 -19.82 -10.28
N MET A 69 5.65 -18.61 -10.78
CA MET A 69 4.60 -17.94 -11.52
C MET A 69 4.31 -18.72 -12.81
N PRO A 70 3.05 -18.97 -13.15
CA PRO A 70 2.74 -19.63 -14.41
C PRO A 70 3.27 -18.86 -15.61
N VAL A 71 3.78 -19.59 -16.60
CA VAL A 71 4.37 -18.98 -17.78
C VAL A 71 3.37 -18.09 -18.52
N TRP A 72 2.12 -18.55 -18.62
CA TRP A 72 1.11 -17.76 -19.32
C TRP A 72 0.88 -16.40 -18.66
N LEU A 73 0.93 -16.37 -17.32
CA LEU A 73 0.75 -15.12 -16.59
C LEU A 73 1.97 -14.20 -16.78
N ALA A 74 3.16 -14.77 -16.73
CA ALA A 74 4.37 -13.99 -16.97
C ALA A 74 4.34 -13.36 -18.37
N ARG A 75 3.84 -14.08 -19.36
CA ARG A 75 3.72 -13.55 -20.71
C ARG A 75 2.71 -12.42 -20.81
N VAL A 76 1.57 -12.56 -20.12
CA VAL A 76 0.56 -11.51 -20.08
C VAL A 76 1.12 -10.25 -19.46
N LEU A 77 1.81 -10.39 -18.34
CA LEU A 77 2.39 -9.24 -17.64
C LEU A 77 3.47 -8.57 -18.49
N ASP A 78 4.29 -9.36 -19.15
CA ASP A 78 5.33 -8.81 -20.00
C ASP A 78 4.72 -8.06 -21.19
N ALA A 79 3.70 -8.61 -21.81
CA ALA A 79 3.01 -7.97 -22.93
C ALA A 79 2.37 -6.66 -22.49
N ALA A 80 1.85 -6.60 -21.26
CA ALA A 80 1.25 -5.41 -20.71
C ALA A 80 2.29 -4.46 -20.11
N ARG A 81 3.55 -4.83 -20.12
CA ARG A 81 4.66 -4.06 -19.55
C ARG A 81 4.46 -3.78 -18.06
N VAL A 82 3.98 -4.78 -17.35
CA VAL A 82 3.81 -4.73 -15.91
C VAL A 82 4.96 -5.50 -15.29
N TYR A 83 5.77 -4.81 -14.52
CA TYR A 83 6.98 -5.40 -13.94
C TYR A 83 6.89 -5.36 -12.42
N PRO A 84 7.51 -6.34 -11.75
CA PRO A 84 7.44 -6.38 -10.30
C PRO A 84 8.20 -5.23 -9.66
N VAL A 85 7.65 -4.74 -8.55
CA VAL A 85 8.32 -3.74 -7.74
C VAL A 85 8.27 -4.21 -6.30
N SER A 86 9.24 -3.76 -5.51
CA SER A 86 9.21 -4.02 -4.08
C SER A 86 8.36 -2.96 -3.43
N PHE A 87 7.26 -3.37 -2.80
CA PHE A 87 6.33 -2.40 -2.23
C PHE A 87 5.65 -2.97 -1.00
N SER A 88 5.60 -2.16 0.06
CA SER A 88 4.87 -2.46 1.27
C SER A 88 3.92 -1.30 1.53
N LYS A 89 2.62 -1.59 1.63
CA LYS A 89 1.63 -0.56 1.94
C LYS A 89 1.96 0.14 3.26
N TYR A 90 2.27 -0.64 4.27
CA TYR A 90 2.57 -0.08 5.58
C TYR A 90 3.86 0.75 5.54
N GLY A 91 4.90 0.22 4.90
CA GLY A 91 6.18 0.92 4.80
C GLY A 91 6.04 2.23 4.04
N ALA A 92 5.30 2.23 2.94
CA ALA A 92 5.07 3.43 2.15
C ALA A 92 4.26 4.47 2.94
N ALA A 93 3.24 4.02 3.66
CA ALA A 93 2.43 4.90 4.49
C ALA A 93 3.27 5.50 5.62
N TYR A 94 4.10 4.70 6.24
CA TYR A 94 4.99 5.17 7.29
C TYR A 94 5.94 6.24 6.76
N GLU A 95 6.51 6.02 5.60
CA GLU A 95 7.40 7.00 4.99
C GLU A 95 6.68 8.31 4.69
N GLN A 96 5.47 8.23 4.16
CA GLN A 96 4.68 9.43 3.89
C GLN A 96 4.36 10.18 5.18
N ALA A 97 4.02 9.46 6.25
CA ALA A 97 3.74 10.07 7.54
C ALA A 97 4.97 10.80 8.07
N MET A 98 6.13 10.20 7.96
CA MET A 98 7.36 10.82 8.41
C MET A 98 7.72 12.06 7.57
N GLN A 99 7.48 12.00 6.28
CA GLN A 99 7.73 13.14 5.41
C GLN A 99 6.82 14.32 5.72
N LEU A 100 5.57 14.04 6.03
CA LEU A 100 4.63 15.09 6.43
C LEU A 100 5.09 15.78 7.71
N ASP A 101 5.50 15.02 8.70
CA ASP A 101 5.98 15.58 9.95
C ASP A 101 7.22 16.43 9.72
N THR A 102 8.16 15.92 8.93
CA THR A 102 9.37 16.67 8.60
C THR A 102 9.04 17.93 7.81
N GLY A 103 8.11 17.84 6.88
CA GLY A 103 7.69 19.00 6.11
C GLY A 103 7.06 20.08 6.98
N LEU A 104 6.25 19.69 7.95
CA LEU A 104 5.64 20.62 8.87
C LEU A 104 6.69 21.29 9.75
N GLU A 105 7.66 20.56 10.21
CA GLU A 105 8.74 21.12 11.00
C GLU A 105 9.55 22.12 10.19
N LYS A 106 9.86 21.80 8.95
CA LYS A 106 10.59 22.70 8.08
C LYS A 106 9.82 23.98 7.82
N LYS A 107 8.51 23.85 7.60
CA LYS A 107 7.68 25.03 7.40
C LYS A 107 7.63 25.90 8.65
N GLY A 108 7.57 25.27 9.80
CA GLY A 108 7.60 25.98 11.06
C GLY A 108 8.88 26.77 11.24
N GLU A 109 10.02 26.16 10.93
CA GLU A 109 11.30 26.82 11.00
C GLU A 109 11.38 28.01 10.03
N THR A 110 10.87 27.80 8.82
CA THR A 110 10.88 28.85 7.82
C THR A 110 10.02 30.03 8.25
N ILE A 111 8.87 29.77 8.83
CA ILE A 111 7.98 30.82 9.29
C ILE A 111 8.58 31.58 10.46
N SER A 112 9.27 30.87 11.33
CA SER A 112 9.84 31.51 12.51
C SER A 112 11.08 32.33 12.20
N ALA A 113 11.66 32.10 11.05
CA ALA A 113 12.80 32.88 10.61
C ALA A 113 12.37 34.19 9.98
#